data_5a595b31b2184625116820dbcfc934df
#
_entry.id   5a595b31b2184625116820dbcfc934df
#
_cell.length_a   1.000
_cell.length_b   1.000
_cell.length_c   1.000
_cell.angle_alpha   90.00
_cell.angle_beta   90.00
_cell.angle_gamma   90.00
#
_symmetry.space_group_name_H-M   'P 1'
#
loop_
_entity.id
_entity.type
_entity.pdbx_description
1 polymer ?
#
loop_
_entity_poly.entity_id
_entity_poly.type
_entity_poly.pdbx_seq_one_letter_code
_entity_poly.pdbx_strand_id
1 'polypeptide(L)'
;MKRLVLTLAILAALGASAAAPEALAQANRRLPQAPPPPPPPPPPGPADWRMPDPENLLVIDTSKGRVVVELAPFAAPAHVERIKVLARQKFYDGLEFFRVVDGFMDQTGDPKNDGTGQSELPDLQAEFMWRRAPGTDDFVNAGTVISSETGFIGSLPVYSQMSMMAPLTADGKVQAWAAFCPGVVGAARSGDPNSANSQFFLMRDHYPSLEKTYTGYGRVLTGMNVVRAIKVGEPVAPPRDTLTTVRVAADLPEAERPKIRVIDTKSAWFKQHMAEIFTDRGLVFTPCAVDLPVEAR
;
A
#
# COMPACT_ATOMS: atom_id res chain seq x y z
N MET A 1 -66.56 37.29 27.65
CA MET A 1 -66.96 38.65 28.20
C MET A 1 -65.80 39.61 27.93
N LYS A 2 -66.15 40.75 27.27
CA LYS A 2 -65.44 42.05 27.19
C LYS A 2 -63.97 42.01 26.70
N ARG A 3 -63.66 42.30 25.43
CA ARG A 3 -63.40 43.61 24.79
C ARG A 3 -62.58 44.56 25.67
N LEU A 4 -61.36 44.90 25.23
CA LEU A 4 -60.99 46.32 25.10
C LEU A 4 -59.95 46.52 23.99
N VAL A 5 -60.36 47.37 23.04
CA VAL A 5 -59.51 47.92 21.97
C VAL A 5 -58.86 49.15 22.55
N LEU A 6 -57.62 49.46 22.29
CA LEU A 6 -57.09 50.81 22.33
C LEU A 6 -56.11 51.04 21.18
N THR A 7 -56.58 51.74 20.22
CA THR A 7 -55.91 52.46 19.13
C THR A 7 -55.19 53.68 19.69
N LEU A 8 -53.94 53.91 19.38
CA LEU A 8 -53.37 55.26 19.34
C LEU A 8 -52.36 55.35 18.18
N ALA A 9 -52.78 56.18 17.21
CA ALA A 9 -51.94 56.63 16.13
C ALA A 9 -51.20 57.92 16.59
N ILE A 10 -49.91 58.01 16.27
CA ILE A 10 -49.21 59.30 16.17
C ILE A 10 -48.29 59.30 14.95
N LEU A 11 -48.44 60.40 14.21
CA LEU A 11 -47.84 60.78 12.93
C LEU A 11 -46.30 61.07 13.01
N ALA A 12 -45.66 60.79 11.92
CA ALA A 12 -44.69 61.58 11.16
C ALA A 12 -43.41 62.13 11.83
N ALA A 13 -42.27 61.71 11.23
CA ALA A 13 -41.32 62.69 10.71
C ALA A 13 -40.45 62.03 9.64
N LEU A 14 -40.62 62.52 8.42
CA LEU A 14 -39.63 62.27 7.33
C LEU A 14 -38.31 62.95 7.68
N GLY A 15 -37.27 62.16 7.71
CA GLY A 15 -35.86 62.58 7.73
C GLY A 15 -35.10 61.76 6.72
N ALA A 16 -35.09 62.14 5.46
CA ALA A 16 -34.26 61.62 4.44
C ALA A 16 -32.78 62.00 4.76
N SER A 17 -31.96 61.05 5.18
CA SER A 17 -30.50 61.15 5.09
C SER A 17 -30.03 60.14 4.11
N ALA A 18 -29.86 60.59 2.87
CA ALA A 18 -29.06 59.86 1.87
C ALA A 18 -27.59 59.98 2.26
N ALA A 19 -27.08 58.93 2.88
CA ALA A 19 -25.64 58.67 3.05
C ALA A 19 -25.45 57.15 3.08
N ALA A 20 -25.14 56.59 2.01
CA ALA A 20 -23.90 56.11 1.51
C ALA A 20 -24.03 54.92 0.59
N PRO A 21 -23.42 54.94 -0.53
CA PRO A 21 -22.95 53.71 -1.16
C PRO A 21 -21.41 53.49 -0.99
N GLU A 22 -20.72 54.21 -0.10
CA GLU A 22 -19.27 54.08 0.02
C GLU A 22 -18.78 52.93 0.94
N ALA A 23 -19.64 52.41 1.80
CA ALA A 23 -19.24 51.34 2.73
C ALA A 23 -19.19 49.93 2.10
N LEU A 24 -19.81 49.70 0.93
CA LEU A 24 -19.81 48.43 0.23
C LEU A 24 -18.64 48.27 -0.77
N ALA A 25 -17.91 49.32 -1.10
CA ALA A 25 -16.80 49.29 -2.04
C ALA A 25 -15.45 48.86 -1.42
N GLN A 26 -15.35 48.78 -0.10
CA GLN A 26 -14.10 48.37 0.58
C GLN A 26 -14.05 46.90 0.99
N ALA A 27 -15.10 46.10 0.75
CA ALA A 27 -15.11 44.67 1.08
C ALA A 27 -14.44 43.78 0.04
N ASN A 28 -13.94 44.30 -1.07
CA ASN A 28 -13.13 43.56 -2.04
C ASN A 28 -11.63 43.57 -1.65
N ARG A 29 -11.30 43.31 -0.38
CA ARG A 29 -9.97 42.88 -0.03
C ARG A 29 -9.76 41.55 -0.70
N ARG A 30 -9.01 41.52 -1.81
CA ARG A 30 -8.48 40.30 -2.38
C ARG A 30 -7.83 39.52 -1.24
N LEU A 31 -8.41 38.38 -0.91
CA LEU A 31 -7.74 37.40 -0.03
C LEU A 31 -6.32 37.24 -0.56
N PRO A 32 -5.30 37.23 0.30
CA PRO A 32 -3.92 36.96 -0.16
C PRO A 32 -3.99 35.71 -1.02
N GLN A 33 -3.54 35.81 -2.26
CA GLN A 33 -3.37 34.61 -3.10
C GLN A 33 -2.45 33.67 -2.34
N ALA A 34 -2.87 32.41 -2.17
CA ALA A 34 -1.99 31.39 -1.66
C ALA A 34 -0.67 31.42 -2.48
N PRO A 35 0.47 31.29 -1.85
CA PRO A 35 1.72 31.20 -2.58
C PRO A 35 1.61 30.09 -3.64
N PRO A 36 2.22 30.25 -4.81
CA PRO A 36 2.24 29.20 -5.81
C PRO A 36 2.77 27.91 -5.17
N PRO A 37 2.25 26.74 -5.55
CA PRO A 37 2.78 25.47 -5.04
C PRO A 37 4.28 25.40 -5.33
N PRO A 38 5.07 24.79 -4.45
CA PRO A 38 6.49 24.60 -4.70
C PRO A 38 6.69 23.83 -6.02
N PRO A 39 7.77 24.08 -6.74
CA PRO A 39 8.06 23.33 -7.96
C PRO A 39 8.17 21.83 -7.61
N PRO A 40 7.76 20.95 -8.53
CA PRO A 40 7.88 19.51 -8.32
C PRO A 40 9.37 19.15 -8.06
N PRO A 41 9.64 18.14 -7.21
CA PRO A 41 11.00 17.72 -6.95
C PRO A 41 11.71 17.31 -8.25
N PRO A 42 13.02 17.53 -8.37
CA PRO A 42 13.77 17.06 -9.53
C PRO A 42 13.64 15.53 -9.65
N PRO A 43 13.74 14.95 -10.85
CA PRO A 43 13.71 13.51 -11.04
C PRO A 43 14.87 12.84 -10.26
N PRO A 44 14.71 11.56 -9.84
CA PRO A 44 15.74 10.85 -9.10
C PRO A 44 17.03 10.70 -9.94
N GLY A 45 18.17 10.95 -9.32
CA GLY A 45 19.48 10.78 -9.92
C GLY A 45 19.95 9.31 -9.92
N PRO A 46 21.07 8.98 -10.56
CA PRO A 46 21.57 7.59 -10.64
C PRO A 46 21.82 6.94 -9.27
N ALA A 47 22.19 7.70 -8.25
CA ALA A 47 22.47 7.21 -6.89
C ALA A 47 21.20 6.93 -6.07
N ASP A 48 20.04 7.35 -6.55
CA ASP A 48 18.77 7.13 -5.84
C ASP A 48 18.15 5.77 -6.15
N TRP A 49 18.77 4.98 -7.01
CA TRP A 49 18.25 3.70 -7.46
C TRP A 49 19.06 2.53 -6.92
N ARG A 50 18.37 1.42 -6.62
CA ARG A 50 18.99 0.14 -6.28
C ARG A 50 18.53 -0.96 -7.23
N MET A 51 19.36 -1.99 -7.37
CA MET A 51 18.99 -3.24 -8.03
C MET A 51 18.35 -4.15 -6.98
N PRO A 52 17.16 -4.69 -7.21
CA PRO A 52 16.61 -5.73 -6.34
C PRO A 52 17.47 -6.99 -6.40
N ASP A 53 17.56 -7.70 -5.26
CA ASP A 53 18.25 -9.00 -5.20
C ASP A 53 17.46 -10.05 -6.00
N PRO A 54 18.04 -10.68 -7.03
CA PRO A 54 17.35 -11.69 -7.83
C PRO A 54 16.83 -12.88 -7.02
N GLU A 55 17.46 -13.23 -5.89
CA GLU A 55 16.99 -14.27 -4.99
C GLU A 55 15.67 -13.88 -4.30
N ASN A 56 15.41 -12.60 -4.15
CA ASN A 56 14.18 -12.07 -3.58
C ASN A 56 13.24 -11.46 -4.63
N LEU A 57 13.42 -11.75 -5.91
CA LEU A 57 12.49 -11.40 -6.96
C LEU A 57 11.70 -12.64 -7.42
N LEU A 58 10.39 -12.54 -7.38
CA LEU A 58 9.49 -13.54 -7.95
C LEU A 58 8.95 -13.02 -9.28
N VAL A 59 9.18 -13.79 -10.35
CA VAL A 59 8.66 -13.52 -11.70
C VAL A 59 7.42 -14.38 -11.89
N ILE A 60 6.29 -13.73 -12.07
CA ILE A 60 4.98 -14.37 -12.26
C ILE A 60 4.52 -14.05 -13.68
N ASP A 61 4.56 -15.03 -14.57
CA ASP A 61 3.97 -14.93 -15.89
C ASP A 61 2.51 -15.40 -15.81
N THR A 62 1.60 -14.59 -16.30
CA THR A 62 0.17 -14.87 -16.32
C THR A 62 -0.37 -14.85 -17.74
N SER A 63 -1.60 -15.33 -17.94
CA SER A 63 -2.33 -15.18 -19.20
C SER A 63 -2.53 -13.70 -19.65
N LYS A 64 -2.33 -12.73 -18.74
CA LYS A 64 -2.45 -11.28 -18.99
C LYS A 64 -1.12 -10.57 -19.15
N GLY A 65 -0.01 -11.23 -18.83
CA GLY A 65 1.33 -10.65 -18.89
C GLY A 65 2.16 -10.96 -17.64
N ARG A 66 3.30 -10.28 -17.54
CA ARG A 66 4.27 -10.50 -16.47
C ARG A 66 4.06 -9.56 -15.30
N VAL A 67 4.14 -10.11 -14.08
CA VAL A 67 4.20 -9.41 -12.80
C VAL A 67 5.53 -9.73 -12.15
N VAL A 68 6.24 -8.75 -11.63
CA VAL A 68 7.48 -8.94 -10.86
C VAL A 68 7.24 -8.45 -9.44
N VAL A 69 7.52 -9.32 -8.47
CA VAL A 69 7.33 -9.07 -7.05
C VAL A 69 8.69 -9.06 -6.35
N GLU A 70 8.95 -8.07 -5.52
CA GLU A 70 10.04 -8.12 -4.54
C GLU A 70 9.51 -8.73 -3.24
N LEU A 71 10.15 -9.80 -2.80
CA LEU A 71 9.84 -10.52 -1.56
C LEU A 71 10.54 -9.85 -0.37
N ALA A 72 9.92 -9.92 0.81
CA ALA A 72 10.36 -9.26 2.03
C ALA A 72 10.70 -10.28 3.14
N PRO A 73 11.84 -11.00 3.06
CA PRO A 73 12.19 -12.03 4.04
C PRO A 73 12.39 -11.50 5.47
N PHE A 74 12.65 -10.22 5.64
CA PHE A 74 12.72 -9.57 6.96
C PHE A 74 11.35 -9.52 7.66
N ALA A 75 10.24 -9.48 6.90
CA ALA A 75 8.88 -9.37 7.42
C ALA A 75 8.26 -10.74 7.70
N ALA A 76 8.49 -11.70 6.80
CA ALA A 76 7.87 -13.03 6.88
C ALA A 76 8.80 -14.10 6.27
N PRO A 77 9.88 -14.48 6.95
CA PRO A 77 10.89 -15.40 6.41
C PRO A 77 10.33 -16.76 6.02
N ALA A 78 9.41 -17.34 6.80
CA ALA A 78 8.85 -18.65 6.50
C ALA A 78 7.92 -18.62 5.27
N HIS A 79 7.14 -17.56 5.09
CA HIS A 79 6.28 -17.40 3.90
C HIS A 79 7.11 -17.13 2.64
N VAL A 80 8.16 -16.32 2.74
CA VAL A 80 9.08 -16.07 1.61
C VAL A 80 9.78 -17.34 1.20
N GLU A 81 10.26 -18.13 2.14
CA GLU A 81 10.90 -19.42 1.82
C GLU A 81 9.88 -20.39 1.19
N ARG A 82 8.67 -20.47 1.72
CA ARG A 82 7.60 -21.32 1.18
C ARG A 82 7.28 -20.98 -0.28
N ILE A 83 7.08 -19.73 -0.63
CA ILE A 83 6.74 -19.37 -2.01
C ILE A 83 7.89 -19.66 -2.96
N LYS A 84 9.16 -19.47 -2.52
CA LYS A 84 10.34 -19.82 -3.32
C LYS A 84 10.46 -21.33 -3.53
N VAL A 85 10.27 -22.14 -2.49
CA VAL A 85 10.28 -23.61 -2.60
C VAL A 85 9.22 -24.08 -3.59
N LEU A 86 7.99 -23.62 -3.47
CA LEU A 86 6.90 -23.99 -4.37
C LEU A 86 7.11 -23.50 -5.80
N ALA A 87 7.68 -22.30 -6.00
CA ALA A 87 8.06 -21.79 -7.32
C ALA A 87 9.14 -22.67 -7.99
N ARG A 88 10.17 -23.11 -7.22
CA ARG A 88 11.22 -24.03 -7.67
C ARG A 88 10.68 -25.41 -8.03
N GLN A 89 9.66 -25.86 -7.30
CA GLN A 89 8.93 -27.11 -7.60
C GLN A 89 7.97 -26.97 -8.79
N LYS A 90 7.83 -25.76 -9.38
CA LYS A 90 6.85 -25.45 -10.42
C LYS A 90 5.39 -25.70 -9.98
N PHE A 91 5.14 -25.69 -8.69
CA PHE A 91 3.82 -25.96 -8.10
C PHE A 91 2.74 -25.03 -8.63
N TYR A 92 3.10 -23.78 -8.89
CA TYR A 92 2.16 -22.75 -9.34
C TYR A 92 1.84 -22.76 -10.83
N ASP A 93 2.59 -23.52 -11.63
CA ASP A 93 2.44 -23.51 -13.09
C ASP A 93 1.05 -24.03 -13.52
N GLY A 94 0.32 -23.21 -14.26
CA GLY A 94 -1.02 -23.53 -14.75
C GLY A 94 -2.16 -23.33 -13.75
N LEU A 95 -1.89 -22.92 -12.50
CA LEU A 95 -2.94 -22.62 -11.53
C LEU A 95 -3.74 -21.38 -11.93
N GLU A 96 -4.99 -21.34 -11.53
CA GLU A 96 -5.93 -20.27 -11.89
C GLU A 96 -6.06 -19.20 -10.79
N PHE A 97 -6.43 -18.00 -11.20
CA PHE A 97 -7.01 -17.02 -10.30
C PHE A 97 -8.48 -17.37 -10.08
N PHE A 98 -8.77 -18.07 -9.01
CA PHE A 98 -10.11 -18.63 -8.77
C PHE A 98 -11.06 -17.67 -8.04
N ARG A 99 -10.49 -16.66 -7.31
CA ARG A 99 -11.24 -15.63 -6.60
C ARG A 99 -10.57 -14.27 -6.81
N VAL A 100 -11.29 -13.34 -7.43
CA VAL A 100 -10.81 -12.00 -7.73
C VAL A 100 -11.90 -10.99 -7.39
N VAL A 101 -11.64 -10.15 -6.41
CA VAL A 101 -12.59 -9.13 -5.94
C VAL A 101 -12.06 -7.76 -6.32
N ASP A 102 -12.81 -7.04 -7.15
CA ASP A 102 -12.43 -5.68 -7.54
C ASP A 102 -12.38 -4.74 -6.33
N GLY A 103 -11.39 -3.84 -6.31
CA GLY A 103 -11.14 -2.99 -5.14
C GLY A 103 -10.59 -3.75 -3.92
N PHE A 104 -10.20 -5.04 -4.07
CA PHE A 104 -9.63 -5.83 -2.99
C PHE A 104 -8.38 -6.61 -3.43
N MET A 105 -8.51 -7.82 -4.03
CA MET A 105 -7.35 -8.67 -4.32
C MET A 105 -7.63 -9.74 -5.39
N ASP A 106 -6.55 -10.33 -5.93
CA ASP A 106 -6.54 -11.47 -6.83
C ASP A 106 -5.94 -12.69 -6.11
N GLN A 107 -6.75 -13.70 -5.80
CA GLN A 107 -6.34 -14.90 -5.05
C GLN A 107 -6.09 -16.09 -5.99
N THR A 108 -5.00 -16.80 -5.73
CA THR A 108 -4.50 -17.95 -6.50
C THR A 108 -3.68 -18.90 -5.62
N GLY A 109 -2.99 -19.88 -6.21
CA GLY A 109 -2.09 -20.80 -5.50
C GLY A 109 -2.78 -22.03 -4.92
N ASP A 110 -4.00 -22.31 -5.36
CA ASP A 110 -4.76 -23.50 -5.03
C ASP A 110 -4.72 -24.52 -6.17
N PRO A 111 -4.16 -25.74 -5.96
CA PRO A 111 -4.11 -26.77 -7.00
C PRO A 111 -5.49 -27.31 -7.42
N LYS A 112 -6.54 -27.08 -6.63
CA LYS A 112 -7.93 -27.43 -6.99
C LYS A 112 -8.67 -26.27 -7.66
N ASN A 113 -8.16 -25.04 -7.58
CA ASN A 113 -8.78 -23.85 -8.11
C ASN A 113 -10.20 -23.55 -7.59
N ASP A 114 -10.51 -23.96 -6.37
CA ASP A 114 -11.83 -23.79 -5.71
C ASP A 114 -11.74 -23.18 -4.30
N GLY A 115 -10.54 -22.90 -3.81
CA GLY A 115 -10.26 -22.34 -2.49
C GLY A 115 -9.99 -23.39 -1.41
N THR A 116 -10.12 -24.70 -1.71
CA THR A 116 -9.98 -25.78 -0.73
C THR A 116 -8.66 -26.54 -0.82
N GLY A 117 -7.89 -26.33 -1.89
CA GLY A 117 -6.62 -27.02 -2.12
C GLY A 117 -5.44 -26.28 -1.50
N GLN A 118 -4.38 -27.03 -1.25
CA GLN A 118 -3.10 -26.55 -0.73
C GLN A 118 -1.98 -27.49 -1.14
N SER A 119 -0.70 -27.09 -0.90
CA SER A 119 0.43 -27.99 -1.10
C SER A 119 0.47 -29.07 -0.02
N GLU A 120 1.27 -30.12 -0.26
CA GLU A 120 1.49 -31.20 0.72
C GLU A 120 2.43 -30.80 1.87
N LEU A 121 3.01 -29.58 1.81
CA LEU A 121 3.87 -29.06 2.86
C LEU A 121 3.05 -28.66 4.09
N PRO A 122 3.63 -28.69 5.30
CA PRO A 122 2.91 -28.27 6.52
C PRO A 122 2.43 -26.82 6.44
N ASP A 123 1.34 -26.48 7.13
CA ASP A 123 0.87 -25.12 7.27
C ASP A 123 1.91 -24.23 7.96
N LEU A 124 1.86 -22.94 7.67
CA LEU A 124 2.79 -21.94 8.19
C LEU A 124 2.20 -21.24 9.41
N GLN A 125 3.06 -21.01 10.39
CA GLN A 125 2.73 -20.13 11.50
C GLN A 125 2.56 -18.70 11.00
N ALA A 126 1.65 -17.96 11.63
CA ALA A 126 1.37 -16.57 11.28
C ALA A 126 2.61 -15.67 11.47
N GLU A 127 2.93 -14.88 10.47
CA GLU A 127 3.97 -13.84 10.49
C GLU A 127 3.31 -12.47 10.24
N PHE A 128 2.25 -12.15 11.01
CA PHE A 128 1.48 -10.92 10.82
C PHE A 128 2.25 -9.66 11.21
N MET A 129 3.20 -9.82 12.11
CA MET A 129 4.03 -8.75 12.65
C MET A 129 5.43 -9.28 12.93
N TRP A 130 6.40 -8.37 12.86
CA TRP A 130 7.79 -8.68 13.23
C TRP A 130 8.34 -7.64 14.20
N ARG A 131 9.50 -7.95 14.81
CA ARG A 131 10.21 -7.06 15.72
C ARG A 131 11.30 -6.30 14.97
N ARG A 132 11.23 -4.97 14.90
CA ARG A 132 12.28 -4.13 14.33
C ARG A 132 13.06 -3.39 15.41
N ALA A 133 14.33 -3.10 15.14
CA ALA A 133 15.23 -2.38 16.04
C ALA A 133 15.42 -0.93 15.54
N PRO A 134 14.72 0.07 16.12
CA PRO A 134 14.83 1.45 15.67
C PRO A 134 16.27 1.97 15.68
N GLY A 135 16.66 2.68 14.62
CA GLY A 135 17.99 3.27 14.47
C GLY A 135 19.06 2.34 13.91
N THR A 136 18.79 1.03 13.85
CA THR A 136 19.72 0.03 13.26
C THR A 136 19.08 -0.79 12.14
N ASP A 137 17.77 -0.66 11.94
CA ASP A 137 17.02 -1.28 10.85
C ASP A 137 16.92 -0.37 9.62
N ASP A 138 16.42 -0.93 8.52
CA ASP A 138 16.24 -0.24 7.25
C ASP A 138 14.91 0.53 7.14
N PHE A 139 14.20 0.74 8.23
CA PHE A 139 12.92 1.45 8.22
C PHE A 139 13.11 2.93 7.93
N VAL A 140 12.54 3.38 6.84
CA VAL A 140 12.50 4.79 6.43
C VAL A 140 11.16 5.38 6.85
N ASN A 141 11.16 6.16 7.91
CA ASN A 141 9.97 6.78 8.48
C ASN A 141 9.51 7.97 7.64
N ALA A 142 8.26 7.95 7.20
CA ALA A 142 7.60 9.09 6.54
C ALA A 142 7.03 10.09 7.56
N GLY A 143 6.64 9.58 8.73
CA GLY A 143 6.00 10.37 9.78
C GLY A 143 5.16 9.50 10.70
N THR A 144 4.50 10.13 11.66
CA THR A 144 3.61 9.48 12.60
C THR A 144 2.16 9.87 12.30
N VAL A 145 1.31 8.87 12.10
CA VAL A 145 -0.13 9.04 11.93
C VAL A 145 -0.84 8.39 13.11
N ILE A 146 -1.61 9.19 13.87
CA ILE A 146 -2.29 8.77 15.09
C ILE A 146 -1.27 8.21 16.11
N SER A 147 -1.09 6.90 16.19
CA SER A 147 -0.21 6.22 17.16
C SER A 147 0.80 5.28 16.51
N SER A 148 1.00 5.37 15.21
CA SER A 148 1.89 4.51 14.44
C SER A 148 2.85 5.33 13.58
N GLU A 149 4.12 4.95 13.55
CA GLU A 149 5.04 5.38 12.50
C GLU A 149 4.68 4.68 11.21
N THR A 150 4.82 5.39 10.11
CA THR A 150 4.48 4.89 8.77
C THR A 150 5.64 5.14 7.82
N GLY A 151 5.93 4.19 6.93
CA GLY A 151 7.07 4.31 6.04
C GLY A 151 7.33 3.06 5.21
N PHE A 152 8.61 2.77 4.95
CA PHE A 152 9.04 1.67 4.09
C PHE A 152 10.24 0.92 4.65
N ILE A 153 10.30 -0.38 4.36
CA ILE A 153 11.54 -1.18 4.40
C ILE A 153 11.69 -1.82 3.02
N GLY A 154 12.75 -1.48 2.30
CA GLY A 154 12.86 -1.84 0.89
C GLY A 154 11.67 -1.31 0.10
N SER A 155 10.99 -2.14 -0.67
CA SER A 155 9.77 -1.76 -1.37
C SER A 155 8.49 -1.95 -0.54
N LEU A 156 8.55 -2.67 0.59
CA LEU A 156 7.36 -2.98 1.38
C LEU A 156 6.89 -1.74 2.17
N PRO A 157 5.63 -1.31 2.01
CA PRO A 157 5.03 -0.29 2.87
C PRO A 157 4.75 -0.88 4.26
N VAL A 158 5.10 -0.13 5.30
CA VAL A 158 5.16 -0.62 6.68
C VAL A 158 4.52 0.38 7.65
N TYR A 159 3.74 -0.14 8.57
CA TYR A 159 3.42 0.53 9.82
C TYR A 159 4.25 -0.03 10.97
N SER A 160 4.52 0.81 11.96
CA SER A 160 5.27 0.43 13.15
C SER A 160 4.71 1.09 14.39
N GLN A 161 4.85 0.43 15.52
CA GLN A 161 4.80 1.14 16.81
C GLN A 161 5.85 2.25 16.81
N MET A 162 5.61 3.31 17.57
CA MET A 162 6.53 4.43 17.68
C MET A 162 7.89 3.98 18.21
N SER A 163 8.96 4.39 17.53
CA SER A 163 10.35 4.05 17.88
C SER A 163 10.72 4.43 19.31
N MET A 164 10.13 5.49 19.84
CA MET A 164 10.31 5.93 21.22
C MET A 164 9.84 4.91 22.28
N MET A 165 9.07 3.90 21.88
CA MET A 165 8.64 2.81 22.78
C MET A 165 9.71 1.73 22.94
N ALA A 166 10.74 1.68 22.09
CA ALA A 166 11.76 0.64 22.12
C ALA A 166 12.48 0.52 23.47
N PRO A 167 12.90 1.62 24.17
CA PRO A 167 13.53 1.52 25.47
C PRO A 167 12.64 0.94 26.57
N LEU A 168 11.32 0.88 26.34
CA LEU A 168 10.35 0.32 27.30
C LEU A 168 10.11 -1.18 27.10
N THR A 169 10.71 -1.78 26.08
CA THR A 169 10.57 -3.21 25.75
C THR A 169 11.82 -3.99 26.19
N ALA A 170 11.64 -5.26 26.55
CA ALA A 170 12.74 -6.09 27.06
C ALA A 170 13.87 -6.32 26.02
N ASP A 171 13.55 -6.26 24.73
CA ASP A 171 14.50 -6.51 23.63
C ASP A 171 14.94 -5.25 22.90
N GLY A 172 14.54 -4.06 23.36
CA GLY A 172 14.85 -2.78 22.70
C GLY A 172 14.22 -2.62 21.31
N LYS A 173 13.17 -3.39 21.00
CA LYS A 173 12.52 -3.41 19.68
C LYS A 173 11.05 -3.04 19.75
N VAL A 174 10.50 -2.63 18.62
CA VAL A 174 9.07 -2.33 18.46
C VAL A 174 8.44 -3.27 17.44
N GLN A 175 7.13 -3.42 17.49
CA GLN A 175 6.40 -4.20 16.47
C GLN A 175 6.21 -3.39 15.20
N ALA A 176 6.31 -4.09 14.05
CA ALA A 176 5.99 -3.56 12.73
C ALA A 176 5.14 -4.57 11.97
N TRP A 177 4.40 -4.10 10.97
CA TRP A 177 3.54 -4.91 10.12
C TRP A 177 3.42 -4.30 8.73
N ALA A 178 3.11 -5.13 7.73
CA ALA A 178 2.87 -4.66 6.37
C ALA A 178 1.58 -3.83 6.30
N ALA A 179 1.63 -2.72 5.59
CA ALA A 179 0.43 -2.02 5.14
C ALA A 179 -0.09 -2.70 3.86
N PHE A 180 -1.36 -3.11 3.83
CA PHE A 180 -1.93 -3.81 2.68
C PHE A 180 -2.34 -2.83 1.58
N CYS A 181 -1.32 -2.19 0.99
CA CYS A 181 -1.44 -1.27 -0.15
C CYS A 181 -1.59 -2.02 -1.49
N PRO A 182 -2.03 -1.35 -2.57
CA PRO A 182 -1.98 -1.93 -3.91
C PRO A 182 -0.61 -2.53 -4.23
N GLY A 183 -0.62 -3.76 -4.75
CA GLY A 183 0.57 -4.52 -5.09
C GLY A 183 1.20 -5.30 -3.94
N VAL A 184 0.78 -5.14 -2.69
CA VAL A 184 1.28 -6.00 -1.61
C VAL A 184 0.82 -7.44 -1.83
N VAL A 185 1.74 -8.38 -1.59
CA VAL A 185 1.49 -9.81 -1.68
C VAL A 185 1.23 -10.35 -0.29
N GLY A 186 0.10 -11.03 -0.10
CA GLY A 186 -0.29 -11.61 1.17
C GLY A 186 -0.58 -13.10 1.08
N ALA A 187 -0.38 -13.79 2.19
CA ALA A 187 -0.73 -15.21 2.31
C ALA A 187 -2.23 -15.38 2.60
N ALA A 188 -2.90 -16.18 1.80
CA ALA A 188 -4.28 -16.58 2.09
C ALA A 188 -4.29 -17.67 3.17
N ARG A 189 -5.33 -17.67 3.99
CA ARG A 189 -5.53 -18.61 5.11
C ARG A 189 -7.00 -18.86 5.39
N SER A 190 -7.27 -19.90 6.13
CA SER A 190 -8.61 -20.17 6.67
C SER A 190 -8.92 -19.34 7.93
N GLY A 191 -9.88 -19.76 8.74
CA GLY A 191 -10.17 -19.12 10.03
C GLY A 191 -9.04 -19.25 11.06
N ASP A 192 -8.24 -20.32 10.99
CA ASP A 192 -7.04 -20.46 11.84
C ASP A 192 -5.92 -19.52 11.36
N PRO A 193 -5.36 -18.67 12.22
CA PRO A 193 -4.21 -17.84 11.90
C PRO A 193 -2.99 -18.60 11.34
N ASN A 194 -2.81 -19.85 11.72
CA ASN A 194 -1.68 -20.70 11.37
C ASN A 194 -2.01 -21.71 10.25
N SER A 195 -2.92 -21.38 9.35
CA SER A 195 -3.36 -22.22 8.24
C SER A 195 -2.91 -21.74 6.86
N ALA A 196 -1.99 -20.79 6.79
CA ALA A 196 -1.42 -20.38 5.51
C ALA A 196 -0.57 -21.53 4.93
N ASN A 197 -0.64 -21.74 3.60
CA ASN A 197 0.09 -22.84 2.96
C ASN A 197 0.67 -22.42 1.60
N SER A 198 -0.07 -22.66 0.50
CA SER A 198 0.37 -22.31 -0.87
C SER A 198 -0.41 -21.16 -1.48
N GLN A 199 -1.62 -20.88 -0.99
CA GLN A 199 -2.45 -19.85 -1.55
C GLN A 199 -1.96 -18.47 -1.16
N PHE A 200 -1.96 -17.55 -2.14
CA PHE A 200 -1.58 -16.16 -1.94
C PHE A 200 -2.49 -15.22 -2.72
N PHE A 201 -2.41 -13.94 -2.40
CA PHE A 201 -3.14 -12.91 -3.12
C PHE A 201 -2.29 -11.68 -3.42
N LEU A 202 -2.64 -11.00 -4.50
CA LEU A 202 -2.08 -9.73 -4.93
C LEU A 202 -3.11 -8.64 -4.65
N MET A 203 -2.76 -7.63 -3.86
CA MET A 203 -3.68 -6.53 -3.54
C MET A 203 -3.95 -5.65 -4.76
N ARG A 204 -5.23 -5.41 -5.05
CA ARG A 204 -5.67 -4.45 -6.08
C ARG A 204 -5.81 -3.05 -5.52
N ASP A 205 -6.21 -2.94 -4.26
CA ASP A 205 -6.45 -1.68 -3.58
C ASP A 205 -5.97 -1.74 -2.11
N HIS A 206 -6.04 -0.61 -1.40
CA HIS A 206 -5.69 -0.52 0.01
C HIS A 206 -6.78 -1.13 0.88
N TYR A 207 -6.41 -2.10 1.74
CA TYR A 207 -7.35 -2.79 2.60
C TYR A 207 -6.85 -2.91 4.05
N PRO A 208 -7.04 -1.88 4.89
CA PRO A 208 -6.46 -1.81 6.24
C PRO A 208 -6.90 -2.93 7.20
N SER A 209 -8.06 -3.55 6.99
CA SER A 209 -8.55 -4.61 7.87
C SER A 209 -7.73 -5.90 7.83
N LEU A 210 -6.82 -6.04 6.85
CA LEU A 210 -5.87 -7.15 6.79
C LEU A 210 -4.64 -6.94 7.67
N GLU A 211 -4.36 -5.71 8.08
CA GLU A 211 -3.20 -5.36 8.89
C GLU A 211 -3.22 -6.06 10.24
N LYS A 212 -2.07 -6.61 10.67
CA LYS A 212 -1.89 -7.42 11.89
C LYS A 212 -2.69 -8.73 11.94
N THR A 213 -3.45 -9.04 10.90
CA THR A 213 -4.30 -10.25 10.84
C THR A 213 -3.98 -11.16 9.65
N TYR A 214 -3.20 -10.64 8.69
CA TYR A 214 -2.67 -11.40 7.55
C TYR A 214 -1.16 -11.16 7.41
N THR A 215 -0.46 -12.12 6.82
CA THR A 215 0.98 -12.04 6.52
C THR A 215 1.18 -11.36 5.18
N GLY A 216 1.78 -10.16 5.19
CA GLY A 216 2.25 -9.47 3.99
C GLY A 216 3.75 -9.72 3.81
N TYR A 217 4.18 -10.26 2.65
CA TYR A 217 5.54 -10.75 2.49
C TYR A 217 6.22 -10.32 1.18
N GLY A 218 5.66 -9.37 0.45
CA GLY A 218 6.25 -8.83 -0.77
C GLY A 218 5.42 -7.72 -1.38
N ARG A 219 5.96 -7.11 -2.44
CA ARG A 219 5.26 -6.07 -3.21
C ARG A 219 5.55 -6.21 -4.71
N VAL A 220 4.53 -6.03 -5.53
CA VAL A 220 4.62 -5.90 -6.98
C VAL A 220 5.46 -4.65 -7.31
N LEU A 221 6.54 -4.84 -8.04
CA LEU A 221 7.38 -3.79 -8.58
C LEU A 221 6.91 -3.37 -9.99
N THR A 222 6.58 -4.34 -10.83
CA THR A 222 6.04 -4.10 -12.18
C THR A 222 4.87 -5.02 -12.46
N GLY A 223 3.94 -4.60 -13.32
CA GLY A 223 2.80 -5.42 -13.72
C GLY A 223 1.51 -5.15 -12.94
N MET A 224 1.36 -4.02 -12.22
CA MET A 224 0.08 -3.67 -11.57
C MET A 224 -1.08 -3.51 -12.56
N ASN A 225 -0.81 -3.11 -13.81
CA ASN A 225 -1.79 -3.12 -14.89
C ASN A 225 -2.23 -4.54 -15.26
N VAL A 226 -1.33 -5.53 -15.17
CA VAL A 226 -1.64 -6.96 -15.37
C VAL A 226 -2.52 -7.45 -14.22
N VAL A 227 -2.16 -7.19 -12.96
CA VAL A 227 -2.97 -7.52 -11.77
C VAL A 227 -4.40 -7.00 -11.96
N ARG A 228 -4.55 -5.72 -12.32
CA ARG A 228 -5.87 -5.11 -12.53
C ARG A 228 -6.64 -5.65 -13.75
N ALA A 229 -5.95 -6.30 -14.71
CA ALA A 229 -6.54 -6.90 -15.88
C ALA A 229 -7.02 -8.35 -15.67
N ILE A 230 -6.68 -8.99 -14.53
CA ILE A 230 -7.17 -10.31 -14.16
C ILE A 230 -8.70 -10.26 -14.02
N LYS A 231 -9.39 -11.26 -14.57
CA LYS A 231 -10.85 -11.33 -14.62
C LYS A 231 -11.44 -11.40 -13.21
N VAL A 232 -12.35 -10.48 -12.92
CA VAL A 232 -13.07 -10.38 -11.64
C VAL A 232 -14.14 -11.47 -11.52
N GLY A 233 -14.31 -11.99 -10.30
CA GLY A 233 -15.34 -12.93 -9.91
C GLY A 233 -15.08 -13.58 -8.55
N GLU A 234 -16.15 -13.91 -7.81
CA GLU A 234 -16.11 -14.56 -6.50
C GLU A 234 -17.20 -15.67 -6.42
N PRO A 235 -16.92 -16.89 -6.92
CA PRO A 235 -15.72 -17.32 -7.66
C PRO A 235 -15.65 -16.75 -9.09
N VAL A 236 -14.45 -16.76 -9.68
CA VAL A 236 -14.27 -16.36 -11.10
C VAL A 236 -14.89 -17.41 -11.99
N ALA A 237 -15.79 -16.99 -12.89
CA ALA A 237 -16.40 -17.90 -13.88
C ALA A 237 -15.39 -18.27 -14.99
N PRO A 238 -15.35 -19.52 -15.45
CA PRO A 238 -14.51 -19.94 -16.58
C PRO A 238 -14.83 -19.16 -17.90
N PRO A 239 -13.89 -19.00 -18.82
CA PRO A 239 -12.46 -19.29 -18.63
C PRO A 239 -11.83 -18.30 -17.65
N ARG A 240 -10.92 -18.80 -16.79
CA ARG A 240 -10.18 -18.02 -15.81
C ARG A 240 -8.80 -17.66 -16.32
N ASP A 241 -8.26 -16.58 -15.79
CA ASP A 241 -6.84 -16.25 -15.99
C ASP A 241 -5.95 -17.17 -15.17
N THR A 242 -4.76 -17.44 -15.68
CA THR A 242 -3.85 -18.45 -15.12
C THR A 242 -2.48 -17.87 -14.78
N LEU A 243 -1.81 -18.49 -13.82
CA LEU A 243 -0.38 -18.43 -13.64
C LEU A 243 0.27 -19.32 -14.72
N THR A 244 0.90 -18.75 -15.73
CA THR A 244 1.61 -19.53 -16.75
C THR A 244 2.86 -20.16 -16.16
N THR A 245 3.69 -19.34 -15.48
CA THR A 245 4.84 -19.79 -14.70
C THR A 245 5.09 -18.88 -13.52
N VAL A 246 5.66 -19.44 -12.45
CA VAL A 246 6.17 -18.67 -11.31
C VAL A 246 7.61 -19.10 -11.03
N ARG A 247 8.56 -18.15 -11.05
CA ARG A 247 9.99 -18.44 -10.90
C ARG A 247 10.66 -17.45 -9.97
N VAL A 248 11.66 -17.92 -9.22
CA VAL A 248 12.62 -17.02 -8.56
C VAL A 248 13.57 -16.48 -9.63
N ALA A 249 13.79 -15.18 -9.69
CA ALA A 249 14.59 -14.58 -10.75
C ALA A 249 16.04 -15.07 -10.76
N ALA A 250 16.60 -15.43 -9.62
CA ALA A 250 17.95 -16.01 -9.53
C ALA A 250 18.08 -17.33 -10.30
N ASP A 251 17.00 -18.10 -10.41
CA ASP A 251 16.98 -19.40 -11.10
C ASP A 251 16.78 -19.29 -12.62
N LEU A 252 16.45 -18.09 -13.12
CA LEU A 252 16.31 -17.83 -14.55
C LEU A 252 17.69 -17.60 -15.19
N PRO A 253 17.85 -17.97 -16.48
CA PRO A 253 18.99 -17.52 -17.28
C PRO A 253 19.13 -16.00 -17.22
N GLU A 254 20.34 -15.47 -17.18
CA GLU A 254 20.59 -14.02 -17.02
C GLU A 254 19.85 -13.17 -18.08
N ALA A 255 19.74 -13.68 -19.30
CA ALA A 255 19.02 -13.00 -20.40
C ALA A 255 17.49 -12.85 -20.13
N GLU A 256 16.91 -13.73 -19.32
CA GLU A 256 15.48 -13.77 -18.99
C GLU A 256 15.14 -13.06 -17.68
N ARG A 257 16.16 -12.74 -16.86
CA ARG A 257 15.97 -12.02 -15.60
C ARG A 257 15.41 -10.62 -15.84
N PRO A 258 14.46 -10.17 -14.99
CA PRO A 258 13.98 -8.80 -15.07
C PRO A 258 15.13 -7.80 -14.91
N LYS A 259 15.35 -6.98 -15.93
CA LYS A 259 16.34 -5.89 -15.91
C LYS A 259 15.66 -4.63 -15.40
N ILE A 260 15.46 -4.56 -14.09
CA ILE A 260 14.77 -3.46 -13.43
C ILE A 260 15.64 -2.85 -12.34
N ARG A 261 15.45 -1.56 -12.10
CA ARG A 261 15.91 -0.87 -10.89
C ARG A 261 14.71 -0.26 -10.18
N VAL A 262 14.75 -0.23 -8.88
CA VAL A 262 13.72 0.37 -8.03
C VAL A 262 14.35 1.51 -7.24
N ILE A 263 13.56 2.53 -6.95
CA ILE A 263 14.04 3.62 -6.10
C ILE A 263 14.55 3.07 -4.76
N ASP A 264 15.71 3.52 -4.31
CA ASP A 264 16.16 3.22 -2.96
C ASP A 264 15.38 4.10 -1.98
N THR A 265 14.56 3.47 -1.15
CA THR A 265 13.77 4.19 -0.14
C THR A 265 14.64 4.90 0.90
N LYS A 266 15.92 4.52 1.02
CA LYS A 266 16.90 5.22 1.87
C LYS A 266 17.53 6.43 1.19
N SER A 267 17.33 6.65 -0.11
CA SER A 267 17.87 7.79 -0.84
C SER A 267 17.34 9.13 -0.32
N ALA A 268 18.10 10.18 -0.53
CA ALA A 268 17.70 11.52 -0.15
C ALA A 268 16.48 11.98 -0.96
N TRP A 269 16.46 11.64 -2.25
CA TRP A 269 15.32 11.94 -3.12
C TRP A 269 14.03 11.34 -2.62
N PHE A 270 14.02 10.02 -2.31
CA PHE A 270 12.80 9.35 -1.85
C PHE A 270 12.31 9.88 -0.51
N LYS A 271 13.24 10.16 0.43
CA LYS A 271 12.88 10.75 1.73
C LYS A 271 12.22 12.11 1.57
N GLN A 272 12.76 12.96 0.69
CA GLN A 272 12.17 14.27 0.39
C GLN A 272 10.79 14.10 -0.25
N HIS A 273 10.66 13.27 -1.30
CA HIS A 273 9.40 13.00 -1.98
C HIS A 273 8.32 12.50 -1.01
N MET A 274 8.68 11.57 -0.14
CA MET A 274 7.79 11.04 0.88
C MET A 274 7.36 12.11 1.90
N ALA A 275 8.29 12.98 2.32
CA ALA A 275 8.00 14.07 3.26
C ALA A 275 7.04 15.12 2.64
N GLU A 276 7.16 15.40 1.35
CA GLU A 276 6.24 16.28 0.62
C GLU A 276 4.83 15.72 0.61
N ILE A 277 4.67 14.43 0.26
CA ILE A 277 3.36 13.75 0.28
C ILE A 277 2.78 13.71 1.70
N PHE A 278 3.62 13.45 2.71
CA PHE A 278 3.19 13.46 4.10
C PHE A 278 2.69 14.84 4.54
N THR A 279 3.41 15.89 4.15
CA THR A 279 3.03 17.28 4.46
C THR A 279 1.71 17.66 3.81
N ASP A 280 1.48 17.25 2.56
CA ASP A 280 0.24 17.52 1.83
C ASP A 280 -0.96 16.77 2.44
N ARG A 281 -0.79 15.53 2.83
CA ARG A 281 -1.87 14.68 3.33
C ARG A 281 -2.09 14.75 4.84
N GLY A 282 -1.10 15.14 5.61
CA GLY A 282 -1.20 15.26 7.06
C GLY A 282 -1.69 13.97 7.73
N LEU A 283 -2.70 14.07 8.60
CA LEU A 283 -3.23 12.93 9.37
C LEU A 283 -3.94 11.85 8.54
N VAL A 284 -4.26 12.11 7.26
CA VAL A 284 -4.84 11.11 6.34
C VAL A 284 -3.77 10.43 5.49
N PHE A 285 -2.50 10.68 5.75
CA PHE A 285 -1.40 10.00 5.07
C PHE A 285 -1.43 8.50 5.35
N THR A 286 -1.20 7.74 4.31
CA THR A 286 -0.89 6.30 4.39
C THR A 286 0.30 6.02 3.48
N PRO A 287 1.12 4.99 3.74
CA PRO A 287 2.22 4.64 2.84
C PRO A 287 1.73 4.20 1.45
N CYS A 288 0.44 3.86 1.33
CA CYS A 288 -0.20 3.54 0.06
C CYS A 288 -0.33 4.74 -0.89
N ALA A 289 -0.19 5.96 -0.37
CA ALA A 289 -0.23 7.18 -1.17
C ALA A 289 1.11 7.49 -1.86
N VAL A 290 2.17 6.76 -1.51
CA VAL A 290 3.51 6.97 -2.04
C VAL A 290 3.79 5.98 -3.15
N ASP A 291 3.96 6.48 -4.36
CA ASP A 291 4.43 5.68 -5.49
C ASP A 291 5.90 5.31 -5.30
N LEU A 292 6.22 4.08 -5.67
CA LEU A 292 7.59 3.59 -5.67
C LEU A 292 8.08 3.50 -7.12
N PRO A 293 8.89 4.44 -7.61
CA PRO A 293 9.38 4.42 -8.97
C PRO A 293 10.18 3.14 -9.27
N VAL A 294 9.86 2.52 -10.41
CA VAL A 294 10.55 1.35 -10.96
C VAL A 294 10.82 1.61 -12.44
N GLU A 295 12.01 1.32 -12.89
CA GLU A 295 12.41 1.47 -14.29
C GLU A 295 12.94 0.16 -14.86
N ALA A 296 12.56 -0.14 -16.10
CA ALA A 296 13.22 -1.15 -16.91
C ALA A 296 14.57 -0.62 -17.41
N ARG A 297 15.59 -1.52 -17.50
CA ARG A 297 16.93 -1.24 -18.03
C ARG A 297 17.15 -1.97 -19.35
#